data_5706f1c1c57e5e703edcefd2b71e30b7
#
_entry.id   5706f1c1c57e5e703edcefd2b71e30b7
#
_cell.length_a   1.000
_cell.length_b   1.000
_cell.length_c   1.000
_cell.angle_alpha   90.00
_cell.angle_beta   90.00
_cell.angle_gamma   90.00
#
_symmetry.space_group_name_H-M   'P 1'
#
loop_
_entity.id
_entity.type
_entity.pdbx_description
1 polymer ?
#
loop_
_entity_poly.entity_id
_entity_poly.type
_entity_poly.pdbx_seq_one_letter_code
_entity_poly.pdbx_strand_id
1 'polypeptide(L)'
;GVSPDVLLTAKGLGNGLPIGVCMAKGVAAEQLGPGDHGSTYGGNPLCCAAAQAVLRTLSEESIMQRAEAIRHTLLSALHSHIQDPSLIAEVRGRGLMIGIQPTTATDQIVARGLDKGVLLNIAGGDTVRVLPPLVMSDEQAEELGATIAAVLNDIAQQDDCA
;
A
#
# COMPACT_ATOMS: atom_id res chain seq x y z
N GLY A 1 0.10 8.36 -19.30
CA GLY A 1 -1.11 8.06 -19.95
C GLY A 1 -1.13 6.74 -20.72
N VAL A 2 -1.50 5.64 -20.04
CA VAL A 2 -1.84 4.36 -20.69
C VAL A 2 -3.36 4.21 -20.66
N SER A 3 -3.96 3.80 -21.78
CA SER A 3 -5.37 3.47 -21.86
C SER A 3 -5.51 1.96 -22.09
N PRO A 4 -5.72 1.14 -21.05
CA PRO A 4 -5.78 -0.31 -21.17
C PRO A 4 -7.06 -0.75 -21.90
N ASP A 5 -7.01 -1.89 -22.58
CA ASP A 5 -8.21 -2.50 -23.19
C ASP A 5 -9.02 -3.28 -22.15
N VAL A 6 -8.35 -3.79 -21.11
CA VAL A 6 -8.99 -4.45 -19.96
C VAL A 6 -8.41 -3.86 -18.68
N LEU A 7 -9.28 -3.51 -17.74
CA LEU A 7 -8.91 -3.05 -16.40
C LEU A 7 -9.61 -3.90 -15.35
N LEU A 8 -8.81 -4.45 -14.42
CA LEU A 8 -9.30 -5.20 -13.27
C LEU A 8 -9.11 -4.36 -12.00
N THR A 9 -10.12 -4.31 -11.13
CA THR A 9 -10.04 -3.68 -9.83
C THR A 9 -10.82 -4.46 -8.77
N ALA A 10 -10.34 -4.40 -7.52
CA ALA A 10 -10.92 -5.14 -6.39
C ALA A 10 -10.45 -4.53 -5.07
N LYS A 11 -10.46 -5.29 -3.98
CA LYS A 11 -9.88 -4.97 -2.66
C LYS A 11 -10.36 -3.61 -2.13
N GLY A 12 -9.50 -2.59 -2.12
CA GLY A 12 -9.84 -1.24 -1.65
C GLY A 12 -11.05 -0.61 -2.32
N LEU A 13 -11.43 -1.06 -3.50
CA LEU A 13 -12.67 -0.62 -4.15
C LEU A 13 -13.91 -0.86 -3.29
N GLY A 14 -13.96 -1.97 -2.56
CA GLY A 14 -15.08 -2.30 -1.68
C GLY A 14 -14.94 -1.80 -0.25
N ASN A 15 -13.76 -1.27 0.11
CA ASN A 15 -13.41 -0.83 1.47
C ASN A 15 -13.83 -1.83 2.57
N GLY A 16 -13.52 -3.11 2.36
CA GLY A 16 -13.86 -4.22 3.25
C GLY A 16 -15.01 -5.09 2.76
N LEU A 17 -15.85 -4.65 1.84
CA LEU A 17 -16.85 -5.49 1.20
C LEU A 17 -16.28 -6.23 -0.02
N PRO A 18 -16.68 -7.50 -0.24
CA PRO A 18 -16.14 -8.31 -1.33
C PRO A 18 -16.68 -7.84 -2.69
N ILE A 19 -15.82 -7.26 -3.51
CA ILE A 19 -16.13 -6.85 -4.87
C ILE A 19 -14.91 -7.03 -5.78
N GLY A 20 -15.15 -7.46 -7.01
CA GLY A 20 -14.20 -7.42 -8.11
C GLY A 20 -14.91 -6.88 -9.35
N VAL A 21 -14.20 -6.05 -10.10
CA VAL A 21 -14.72 -5.44 -11.33
C VAL A 21 -13.74 -5.69 -12.47
N CYS A 22 -14.28 -6.13 -13.60
CA CYS A 22 -13.59 -6.20 -14.87
C CYS A 22 -14.25 -5.20 -15.82
N MET A 23 -13.46 -4.28 -16.34
CA MET A 23 -13.87 -3.32 -17.36
C MET A 23 -13.12 -3.61 -18.65
N ALA A 24 -13.82 -3.63 -19.77
CA ALA A 24 -13.24 -3.87 -21.08
C ALA A 24 -13.74 -2.84 -22.08
N LYS A 25 -12.94 -2.57 -23.13
CA LYS A 25 -13.33 -1.70 -24.25
C LYS A 25 -12.88 -2.29 -25.59
N GLY A 26 -13.45 -1.79 -26.68
CA GLY A 26 -13.13 -2.24 -28.04
C GLY A 26 -13.36 -3.73 -28.21
N VAL A 27 -12.48 -4.39 -28.96
CA VAL A 27 -12.59 -5.83 -29.26
C VAL A 27 -12.64 -6.69 -28.00
N ALA A 28 -11.98 -6.28 -26.90
CA ALA A 28 -12.03 -7.04 -25.64
C ALA A 28 -13.44 -7.06 -25.01
N ALA A 29 -14.21 -5.99 -25.16
CA ALA A 29 -15.58 -5.91 -24.66
C ALA A 29 -16.56 -6.81 -25.45
N GLU A 30 -16.23 -7.17 -26.68
CA GLU A 30 -17.06 -8.01 -27.55
C GLU A 30 -16.84 -9.51 -27.34
N GLN A 31 -15.86 -9.90 -26.49
CA GLN A 31 -15.48 -11.31 -26.31
C GLN A 31 -16.42 -12.08 -25.39
N LEU A 32 -17.21 -11.39 -24.56
CA LEU A 32 -18.15 -12.00 -23.63
C LEU A 32 -19.61 -11.68 -24.03
N GLY A 33 -20.40 -12.71 -24.25
CA GLY A 33 -21.82 -12.64 -24.57
C GLY A 33 -22.69 -13.16 -23.41
N PRO A 34 -24.04 -13.09 -23.60
CA PRO A 34 -24.98 -13.66 -22.66
C PRO A 34 -24.72 -15.16 -22.44
N GLY A 35 -24.50 -15.55 -21.18
CA GLY A 35 -24.27 -16.94 -20.79
C GLY A 35 -22.79 -17.33 -20.63
N ASP A 36 -21.83 -16.50 -21.07
CA ASP A 36 -20.40 -16.83 -20.97
C ASP A 36 -19.84 -16.68 -19.55
N HIS A 37 -20.46 -15.82 -18.75
CA HIS A 37 -20.04 -15.60 -17.36
C HIS A 37 -21.24 -15.34 -16.45
N GLY A 38 -21.18 -15.86 -15.22
CA GLY A 38 -22.20 -15.65 -14.19
C GLY A 38 -21.59 -15.63 -12.79
N SER A 39 -22.21 -14.88 -11.91
CA SER A 39 -21.85 -14.83 -10.50
C SER A 39 -23.11 -14.63 -9.66
N THR A 40 -23.34 -15.50 -8.66
CA THR A 40 -24.51 -15.42 -7.79
C THR A 40 -24.59 -14.09 -7.03
N TYR A 41 -23.45 -13.57 -6.58
CA TYR A 41 -23.35 -12.32 -5.80
C TYR A 41 -22.76 -11.15 -6.60
N GLY A 42 -22.46 -11.35 -7.89
CA GLY A 42 -21.93 -10.29 -8.75
C GLY A 42 -22.93 -9.16 -8.93
N GLY A 43 -22.47 -7.93 -8.79
CA GLY A 43 -23.32 -6.75 -8.94
C GLY A 43 -24.36 -6.55 -7.83
N ASN A 44 -24.17 -7.17 -6.64
CA ASN A 44 -25.11 -6.96 -5.55
C ASN A 44 -25.14 -5.49 -5.11
N PRO A 45 -26.33 -4.95 -4.74
CA PRO A 45 -26.49 -3.52 -4.48
C PRO A 45 -25.63 -3.00 -3.33
N LEU A 46 -25.39 -3.80 -2.29
CA LEU A 46 -24.60 -3.38 -1.14
C LEU A 46 -23.13 -3.11 -1.51
N CYS A 47 -22.49 -4.07 -2.16
CA CYS A 47 -21.10 -3.92 -2.58
C CYS A 47 -20.94 -2.83 -3.65
N CYS A 48 -21.92 -2.70 -4.56
CA CYS A 48 -21.91 -1.64 -5.56
C CYS A 48 -22.05 -0.25 -4.93
N ALA A 49 -22.91 -0.09 -3.92
CA ALA A 49 -23.06 1.17 -3.19
C ALA A 49 -21.76 1.55 -2.45
N ALA A 50 -21.11 0.57 -1.81
CA ALA A 50 -19.80 0.79 -1.16
C ALA A 50 -18.73 1.22 -2.18
N ALA A 51 -18.63 0.53 -3.31
CA ALA A 51 -17.69 0.89 -4.37
C ALA A 51 -17.94 2.29 -4.94
N GLN A 52 -19.20 2.68 -5.13
CA GLN A 52 -19.55 4.03 -5.55
C GLN A 52 -19.13 5.08 -4.52
N ALA A 53 -19.32 4.81 -3.22
CA ALA A 53 -18.88 5.71 -2.15
C ALA A 53 -17.35 5.89 -2.18
N VAL A 54 -16.58 4.79 -2.31
CA VAL A 54 -15.12 4.83 -2.42
C VAL A 54 -14.69 5.69 -3.61
N LEU A 55 -15.23 5.43 -4.80
CA LEU A 55 -14.86 6.18 -6.01
C LEU A 55 -15.20 7.67 -5.90
N ARG A 56 -16.33 8.00 -5.27
CA ARG A 56 -16.72 9.39 -5.01
C ARG A 56 -15.73 10.07 -4.07
N THR A 57 -15.42 9.46 -2.94
CA THR A 57 -14.46 9.97 -1.96
C THR A 57 -13.09 10.20 -2.60
N LEU A 58 -12.59 9.24 -3.38
CA LEU A 58 -11.30 9.39 -4.08
C LEU A 58 -11.27 10.55 -5.07
N SER A 59 -12.40 10.87 -5.72
CA SER A 59 -12.46 11.96 -6.71
C SER A 59 -12.77 13.33 -6.11
N GLU A 60 -13.57 13.39 -5.03
CA GLU A 60 -14.04 14.64 -4.44
C GLU A 60 -13.07 15.20 -3.37
N GLU A 61 -12.35 14.36 -2.64
CA GLU A 61 -11.54 14.78 -1.49
C GLU A 61 -10.04 14.97 -1.80
N SER A 62 -9.64 14.99 -3.05
CA SER A 62 -8.23 15.14 -3.46
C SER A 62 -7.28 14.14 -2.79
N ILE A 63 -7.80 12.96 -2.41
CA ILE A 63 -7.08 11.91 -1.67
C ILE A 63 -5.82 11.46 -2.43
N MET A 64 -5.87 11.41 -3.76
CA MET A 64 -4.73 11.00 -4.57
C MET A 64 -3.56 12.00 -4.51
N GLN A 65 -3.86 13.30 -4.47
CA GLN A 65 -2.85 14.35 -4.28
C GLN A 65 -2.27 14.30 -2.86
N ARG A 66 -3.13 14.07 -1.87
CA ARG A 66 -2.73 13.93 -0.47
C ARG A 66 -1.82 12.70 -0.26
N ALA A 67 -2.03 11.61 -0.98
CA ALA A 67 -1.21 10.41 -0.87
C ALA A 67 0.28 10.67 -1.14
N GLU A 68 0.61 11.54 -2.08
CA GLU A 68 2.02 11.92 -2.34
C GLU A 68 2.60 12.80 -1.21
N ALA A 69 1.80 13.70 -0.63
CA ALA A 69 2.22 14.49 0.53
C ALA A 69 2.51 13.59 1.75
N ILE A 70 1.61 12.66 2.06
CA ILE A 70 1.78 11.66 3.14
C ILE A 70 3.04 10.81 2.90
N ARG A 71 3.26 10.35 1.65
CA ARG A 71 4.48 9.63 1.28
C ARG A 71 5.73 10.46 1.61
N HIS A 72 5.74 11.72 1.25
CA HIS A 72 6.86 12.62 1.51
C HIS A 72 7.12 12.77 3.01
N THR A 73 6.08 13.02 3.80
CA THR A 73 6.16 13.13 5.27
C THR A 73 6.74 11.85 5.89
N LEU A 74 6.20 10.68 5.52
CA LEU A 74 6.67 9.38 6.01
C LEU A 74 8.15 9.15 5.68
N LEU A 75 8.55 9.36 4.44
CA LEU A 75 9.93 9.13 4.01
C LEU A 75 10.90 10.16 4.61
N SER A 76 10.47 11.40 4.81
CA SER A 76 11.27 12.42 5.50
C SER A 76 11.50 12.02 6.96
N ALA A 77 10.48 11.54 7.67
CA ALA A 77 10.61 11.04 9.02
C ALA A 77 11.53 9.80 9.09
N LEU A 78 11.38 8.86 8.18
CA LEU A 78 12.27 7.70 8.06
C LEU A 78 13.74 8.15 7.94
N HIS A 79 14.04 9.04 6.99
CA HIS A 79 15.42 9.50 6.77
C HIS A 79 15.96 10.33 7.91
N SER A 80 15.13 11.08 8.63
CA SER A 80 15.59 11.90 9.77
C SER A 80 15.88 11.08 11.03
N HIS A 81 15.29 9.90 11.17
CA HIS A 81 15.44 9.03 12.34
C HIS A 81 16.34 7.81 12.10
N ILE A 82 16.68 7.50 10.86
CA ILE A 82 17.66 6.45 10.56
C ILE A 82 19.05 6.93 10.99
N GLN A 83 19.78 6.11 11.77
CA GLN A 83 21.09 6.48 12.30
C GLN A 83 22.18 6.35 11.24
N ASP A 84 22.11 5.31 10.44
CA ASP A 84 23.01 5.09 9.32
C ASP A 84 22.19 4.97 8.00
N PRO A 85 22.31 5.94 7.09
CA PRO A 85 21.62 5.89 5.80
C PRO A 85 21.92 4.64 4.96
N SER A 86 23.07 3.98 5.18
CA SER A 86 23.45 2.74 4.47
C SER A 86 22.58 1.55 4.83
N LEU A 87 21.78 1.63 5.90
CA LEU A 87 20.79 0.61 6.27
C LEU A 87 19.64 0.51 5.28
N ILE A 88 19.50 1.47 4.36
CA ILE A 88 18.47 1.48 3.32
C ILE A 88 19.16 1.43 1.95
N ALA A 89 19.07 0.29 1.28
CA ALA A 89 19.63 0.11 -0.05
C ALA A 89 18.81 0.85 -1.12
N GLU A 90 17.48 0.79 -1.00
CA GLU A 90 16.57 1.40 -1.97
C GLU A 90 15.22 1.76 -1.34
N VAL A 91 14.64 2.87 -1.79
CA VAL A 91 13.23 3.21 -1.57
C VAL A 91 12.54 3.37 -2.91
N ARG A 92 11.52 2.58 -3.17
CA ARG A 92 10.76 2.58 -4.43
C ARG A 92 9.25 2.60 -4.19
N GLY A 93 8.49 2.87 -5.23
CA GLY A 93 7.03 2.87 -5.20
C GLY A 93 6.41 4.17 -5.67
N ARG A 94 5.09 4.23 -5.61
CA ARG A 94 4.30 5.39 -6.03
C ARG A 94 3.11 5.58 -5.10
N GLY A 95 2.75 6.83 -4.78
CA GLY A 95 1.76 7.12 -3.76
C GLY A 95 2.10 6.41 -2.46
N LEU A 96 1.13 5.81 -1.81
CA LEU A 96 1.33 5.06 -0.56
C LEU A 96 1.69 3.58 -0.76
N MET A 97 1.95 3.13 -1.96
CA MET A 97 2.56 1.81 -2.18
C MET A 97 4.07 1.97 -2.17
N ILE A 98 4.69 1.76 -1.01
CA ILE A 98 6.10 2.04 -0.75
C ILE A 98 6.83 0.73 -0.45
N GLY A 99 7.97 0.52 -1.10
CA GLY A 99 8.91 -0.53 -0.80
C GLY A 99 10.20 0.09 -0.26
N ILE A 100 10.62 -0.37 0.91
CA ILE A 100 11.90 0.00 1.53
C ILE A 100 12.74 -1.27 1.58
N GLN A 101 13.86 -1.28 0.90
CA GLN A 101 14.78 -2.40 0.90
C GLN A 101 15.91 -2.12 1.91
N PRO A 102 15.90 -2.79 3.08
CA PRO A 102 16.99 -2.66 4.05
C PRO A 102 18.22 -3.44 3.59
N THR A 103 19.38 -3.10 4.12
CA THR A 103 20.63 -3.87 4.00
C THR A 103 20.78 -4.90 5.11
N THR A 104 20.00 -4.78 6.19
CA THR A 104 19.97 -5.71 7.32
C THR A 104 19.06 -6.93 7.03
N ALA A 105 19.17 -7.97 7.86
CA ALA A 105 18.27 -9.12 7.81
C ALA A 105 16.81 -8.72 8.01
N THR A 106 15.89 -9.33 7.25
CA THR A 106 14.46 -8.97 7.24
C THR A 106 13.58 -9.86 8.12
N ASP A 107 14.11 -10.96 8.62
CA ASP A 107 13.38 -11.99 9.39
C ASP A 107 12.79 -11.46 10.71
N GLN A 108 13.42 -10.47 11.33
CA GLN A 108 12.97 -9.88 12.59
C GLN A 108 12.09 -8.64 12.43
N ILE A 109 12.02 -8.04 11.22
CA ILE A 109 11.35 -6.74 11.00
C ILE A 109 9.86 -6.79 11.37
N VAL A 110 9.17 -7.87 11.01
CA VAL A 110 7.72 -8.02 11.30
C VAL A 110 7.46 -8.11 12.80
N ALA A 111 8.24 -8.92 13.53
CA ALA A 111 8.09 -9.07 14.97
C ALA A 111 8.40 -7.77 15.72
N ARG A 112 9.51 -7.11 15.37
CA ARG A 112 9.90 -5.83 15.99
C ARG A 112 8.95 -4.69 15.65
N GLY A 113 8.38 -4.68 14.43
CA GLY A 113 7.31 -3.75 14.09
C GLY A 113 6.11 -3.92 15.00
N LEU A 114 5.69 -5.18 15.21
CA LEU A 114 4.58 -5.51 16.10
C LEU A 114 4.84 -5.07 17.55
N ASP A 115 6.05 -5.30 18.07
CA ASP A 115 6.45 -4.86 19.42
C ASP A 115 6.40 -3.34 19.57
N LYS A 116 6.61 -2.60 18.46
CA LYS A 116 6.50 -1.13 18.40
C LYS A 116 5.10 -0.65 17.98
N GLY A 117 4.10 -1.55 17.92
CA GLY A 117 2.71 -1.22 17.62
C GLY A 117 2.40 -1.01 16.14
N VAL A 118 3.27 -1.44 15.22
CA VAL A 118 3.09 -1.28 13.77
C VAL A 118 3.10 -2.64 13.06
N LEU A 119 2.11 -2.85 12.20
CA LEU A 119 2.04 -4.02 11.33
C LEU A 119 2.89 -3.78 10.08
N LEU A 120 4.03 -4.43 10.00
CA LEU A 120 4.90 -4.42 8.83
C LEU A 120 4.77 -5.73 8.03
N ASN A 121 5.14 -5.69 6.76
CA ASN A 121 5.09 -6.85 5.88
C ASN A 121 6.33 -6.91 5.00
N ILE A 122 6.90 -8.11 4.84
CA ILE A 122 8.01 -8.35 3.92
C ILE A 122 7.48 -8.90 2.60
N ALA A 123 7.84 -8.26 1.50
CA ALA A 123 7.53 -8.68 0.15
C ALA A 123 8.83 -9.10 -0.57
N GLY A 124 8.76 -10.18 -1.36
CA GLY A 124 9.92 -10.68 -2.11
C GLY A 124 11.07 -11.20 -1.26
N GLY A 125 10.91 -11.28 0.06
CA GLY A 125 11.94 -11.75 0.99
C GLY A 125 12.90 -10.68 1.48
N ASP A 126 12.97 -9.51 0.83
CA ASP A 126 13.99 -8.48 1.07
C ASP A 126 13.42 -7.05 1.22
N THR A 127 12.13 -6.86 1.03
CA THR A 127 11.52 -5.53 0.95
C THR A 127 10.45 -5.33 2.01
N VAL A 128 10.60 -4.34 2.87
CA VAL A 128 9.52 -3.85 3.75
C VAL A 128 8.50 -3.15 2.89
N ARG A 129 7.32 -3.78 2.75
CA ARG A 129 6.20 -3.18 2.02
C ARG A 129 5.34 -2.37 2.99
N VAL A 130 5.26 -1.08 2.74
CA VAL A 130 4.45 -0.13 3.50
C VAL A 130 3.25 0.26 2.65
N LEU A 131 2.04 0.04 3.17
CA LEU A 131 0.79 0.32 2.48
C LEU A 131 -0.25 0.91 3.46
N PRO A 132 -0.01 2.13 3.94
CA PRO A 132 -0.88 2.76 4.92
C PRO A 132 -2.20 3.20 4.29
N PRO A 133 -3.24 3.48 5.11
CA PRO A 133 -4.51 3.99 4.60
C PRO A 133 -4.34 5.35 3.93
N LEU A 134 -5.09 5.58 2.85
CA LEU A 134 -5.08 6.85 2.09
C LEU A 134 -5.53 8.06 2.93
N VAL A 135 -6.23 7.82 4.04
CA VAL A 135 -6.75 8.83 4.98
C VAL A 135 -5.85 9.04 6.20
N MET A 136 -4.62 8.52 6.17
CA MET A 136 -3.62 8.71 7.23
C MET A 136 -3.36 10.20 7.49
N SER A 137 -3.18 10.61 8.75
CA SER A 137 -2.77 11.97 9.09
C SER A 137 -1.26 12.18 8.90
N ASP A 138 -0.81 13.44 8.89
CA ASP A 138 0.60 13.76 8.77
C ASP A 138 1.38 13.28 10.00
N GLU A 139 0.80 13.42 11.20
CA GLU A 139 1.39 12.94 12.46
C GLU A 139 1.54 11.40 12.45
N GLN A 140 0.54 10.68 11.95
CA GLN A 140 0.62 9.22 11.80
C GLN A 140 1.68 8.80 10.78
N ALA A 141 1.86 9.59 9.72
CA ALA A 141 2.90 9.33 8.73
C ALA A 141 4.30 9.56 9.30
N GLU A 142 4.48 10.62 10.10
CA GLU A 142 5.73 10.88 10.83
C GLU A 142 6.03 9.76 11.82
N GLU A 143 5.06 9.35 12.64
CA GLU A 143 5.21 8.25 13.60
C GLU A 143 5.58 6.94 12.89
N LEU A 144 4.92 6.61 11.79
CA LEU A 144 5.22 5.41 11.01
C LEU A 144 6.63 5.43 10.45
N GLY A 145 7.07 6.54 9.87
CA GLY A 145 8.43 6.70 9.35
C GLY A 145 9.49 6.56 10.44
N ALA A 146 9.30 7.23 11.58
CA ALA A 146 10.18 7.13 12.74
C ALA A 146 10.22 5.70 13.31
N THR A 147 9.08 5.02 13.38
CA THR A 147 9.00 3.64 13.89
C THR A 147 9.74 2.67 12.98
N ILE A 148 9.61 2.80 11.66
CA ILE A 148 10.36 1.97 10.71
C ILE A 148 11.87 2.20 10.89
N ALA A 149 12.32 3.45 11.01
CA ALA A 149 13.71 3.76 11.28
C ALA A 149 14.21 3.10 12.57
N ALA A 150 13.42 3.19 13.66
CA ALA A 150 13.75 2.56 14.94
C ALA A 150 13.88 1.04 14.83
N VAL A 151 13.00 0.38 14.07
CA VAL A 151 13.10 -1.07 13.82
C VAL A 151 14.40 -1.42 13.10
N LEU A 152 14.77 -0.68 12.07
CA LEU A 152 16.01 -0.94 11.31
C LEU A 152 17.26 -0.66 12.14
N ASN A 153 17.28 0.43 12.91
CA ASN A 153 18.39 0.77 13.80
C ASN A 153 18.59 -0.32 14.87
N ASP A 154 17.52 -0.82 15.49
CA ASP A 154 17.58 -1.86 16.53
C ASP A 154 18.14 -3.19 15.98
N ILE A 155 17.83 -3.54 14.72
CA ILE A 155 18.36 -4.75 14.09
C ILE A 155 19.86 -4.57 13.83
N ALA A 156 20.27 -3.45 13.24
CA ALA A 156 21.66 -3.19 12.91
C ALA A 156 22.57 -3.21 14.16
N GLN A 157 22.11 -2.63 15.27
CA GLN A 157 22.87 -2.64 16.53
C GLN A 157 23.08 -4.04 17.11
N GLN A 158 22.19 -4.99 16.84
CA GLN A 158 22.35 -6.37 17.31
C GLN A 158 23.31 -7.17 16.42
N ASP A 159 23.28 -6.91 15.11
CA ASP A 159 24.19 -7.56 14.16
C ASP A 159 25.66 -7.15 14.43
N ASP A 160 25.90 -5.90 14.90
CA ASP A 160 27.23 -5.42 15.28
C ASP A 160 27.75 -6.02 16.61
N CYS A 161 26.87 -6.60 17.42
CA CYS A 161 27.21 -7.19 18.71
C CYS A 161 27.37 -8.73 18.69
N ALA A 162 27.06 -9.37 17.55
CA ALA A 162 27.08 -10.83 17.37
C ALA A 162 28.29 -11.29 16.62
#